data_f034e21d91f63c3490995463449394d5
#
_entry.id   f034e21d91f63c3490995463449394d5
#
_cell.length_a   1.000
_cell.length_b   1.000
_cell.length_c   1.000
_cell.angle_alpha   90.00
_cell.angle_beta   90.00
_cell.angle_gamma   90.00
#
_symmetry.space_group_name_H-M   'P 1'
#
loop_
_entity.id
_entity.type
_entity.pdbx_description
1 polymer ?
#
loop_
_entity_poly.entity_id
_entity_poly.type
_entity_poly.pdbx_seq_one_letter_code
_entity_poly.pdbx_strand_id
1 'polypeptide(L)'
;LPPAPRQGTPPPTSNDILGRLSRFLRPPEPARSAELEHELRSIVGYAGIWVMTDEAHITTIASHPDVRGMGVGEFLLVALIHRGMEIGARWMTLEVRASNAVAQNLYRKYTFKEMGVRRRYYSDNGEDALVMWTDALDSESFLASLEANERKLAERLGAAEVRLGGNVWSLPNA
;
A
#
# COMPACT_ATOMS: atom_id res chain seq x y z
N LEU A 1 -59.79 31.93 10.41
CA LEU A 1 -58.65 32.04 11.33
C LEU A 1 -57.39 31.78 10.54
N PRO A 2 -56.36 32.66 10.57
CA PRO A 2 -55.09 32.41 9.94
C PRO A 2 -54.28 31.37 10.76
N PRO A 3 -53.45 30.57 10.11
CA PRO A 3 -52.62 29.56 10.81
C PRO A 3 -51.55 30.22 11.68
N ALA A 4 -51.28 29.61 12.84
CA ALA A 4 -50.31 30.09 13.80
C ALA A 4 -48.90 30.11 13.23
N PRO A 5 -48.04 31.06 13.61
CA PRO A 5 -46.66 31.13 13.13
C PRO A 5 -45.84 29.94 13.65
N ARG A 6 -45.10 29.29 12.75
CA ARG A 6 -44.14 28.22 13.10
C ARG A 6 -43.02 28.83 13.95
N GLN A 7 -42.87 28.33 15.17
CA GLN A 7 -41.75 28.68 16.02
C GLN A 7 -40.49 28.10 15.39
N GLY A 8 -39.62 28.96 14.90
CA GLY A 8 -38.27 28.59 14.44
C GLY A 8 -37.43 28.12 15.63
N THR A 9 -36.75 26.99 15.47
CA THR A 9 -35.74 26.54 16.42
C THR A 9 -34.67 27.63 16.58
N PRO A 10 -34.28 28.01 17.81
CA PRO A 10 -33.24 29.01 18.01
C PRO A 10 -31.91 28.53 17.41
N PRO A 11 -31.08 29.46 16.91
CA PRO A 11 -29.74 29.09 16.39
C PRO A 11 -28.92 28.47 17.50
N PRO A 12 -28.01 27.51 17.18
CA PRO A 12 -27.17 26.86 18.16
C PRO A 12 -26.28 27.91 18.87
N THR A 13 -26.26 27.85 20.19
CA THR A 13 -25.44 28.76 21.01
C THR A 13 -23.95 28.46 20.82
N SER A 14 -23.10 29.46 21.02
CA SER A 14 -21.64 29.30 20.88
C SER A 14 -21.04 28.16 21.73
N ASN A 15 -21.68 27.80 22.84
CA ASN A 15 -21.31 26.68 23.70
C ASN A 15 -21.57 25.31 23.04
N ASP A 16 -22.59 25.19 22.17
CA ASP A 16 -22.85 23.95 21.42
C ASP A 16 -21.79 23.69 20.34
N ILE A 17 -21.26 24.76 19.75
CA ILE A 17 -20.20 24.65 18.74
C ILE A 17 -18.87 24.26 19.40
N LEU A 18 -18.54 24.85 20.54
CA LEU A 18 -17.34 24.52 21.32
C LEU A 18 -17.40 23.08 21.88
N GLY A 19 -18.59 22.64 22.34
CA GLY A 19 -18.81 21.27 22.80
C GLY A 19 -18.68 20.23 21.67
N ARG A 20 -19.06 20.58 20.44
CA ARG A 20 -18.86 19.73 19.25
C ARG A 20 -17.40 19.69 18.83
N LEU A 21 -16.72 20.83 18.83
CA LEU A 21 -15.28 20.91 18.50
C LEU A 21 -14.41 20.19 19.54
N SER A 22 -14.74 20.28 20.83
CA SER A 22 -13.99 19.59 21.89
C SER A 22 -14.04 18.06 21.75
N ARG A 23 -15.08 17.51 21.12
CA ARG A 23 -15.19 16.07 20.85
C ARG A 23 -14.21 15.61 19.75
N PHE A 24 -13.84 16.48 18.81
CA PHE A 24 -12.83 16.23 17.79
C PHE A 24 -11.40 16.49 18.28
N LEU A 25 -11.25 17.30 19.35
CA LEU A 25 -9.97 17.63 19.94
C LEU A 25 -9.64 16.77 21.17
N ARG A 26 -10.51 15.82 21.52
CA ARG A 26 -10.24 14.90 22.63
C ARG A 26 -9.07 13.99 22.24
N PRO A 27 -7.98 13.97 23.01
CA PRO A 27 -6.92 13.00 22.78
C PRO A 27 -7.52 11.59 22.87
N PRO A 28 -7.04 10.63 22.08
CA PRO A 28 -7.53 9.26 22.14
C PRO A 28 -7.39 8.73 23.58
N GLU A 29 -8.38 7.95 24.01
CA GLU A 29 -8.38 7.29 25.32
C GLU A 29 -7.06 6.51 25.50
N PRO A 30 -6.40 6.56 26.67
CA PRO A 30 -5.09 5.92 26.86
C PRO A 30 -5.07 4.41 26.57
N ALA A 31 -6.18 3.71 26.78
CA ALA A 31 -6.33 2.30 26.42
C ALA A 31 -6.28 2.11 24.90
N ARG A 32 -6.99 2.94 24.14
CA ARG A 32 -7.03 2.88 22.67
C ARG A 32 -5.69 3.29 22.04
N SER A 33 -4.96 4.21 22.66
CA SER A 33 -3.60 4.56 22.21
C SER A 33 -2.61 3.43 22.46
N ALA A 34 -2.71 2.70 23.57
CA ALA A 34 -1.85 1.57 23.87
C ALA A 34 -2.13 0.37 22.93
N GLU A 35 -3.41 0.09 22.63
CA GLU A 35 -3.79 -0.92 21.63
C GLU A 35 -3.25 -0.57 20.24
N LEU A 36 -3.42 0.68 19.82
CA LEU A 36 -2.90 1.16 18.53
C LEU A 36 -1.38 1.10 18.47
N GLU A 37 -0.66 1.47 19.54
CA GLU A 37 0.79 1.32 19.61
C GLU A 37 1.23 -0.13 19.54
N HIS A 38 0.50 -1.05 20.16
CA HIS A 38 0.77 -2.50 20.09
C HIS A 38 0.53 -3.01 18.67
N GLU A 39 -0.57 -2.64 18.02
CA GLU A 39 -0.85 -2.99 16.62
C GLU A 39 0.22 -2.44 15.68
N LEU A 40 0.61 -1.17 15.85
CA LEU A 40 1.66 -0.55 15.02
C LEU A 40 3.02 -1.26 15.18
N ARG A 41 3.35 -1.74 16.36
CA ARG A 41 4.57 -2.53 16.61
C ARG A 41 4.55 -3.91 15.98
N SER A 42 3.37 -4.44 15.66
CA SER A 42 3.20 -5.74 14.97
C SER A 42 3.27 -5.64 13.45
N ILE A 43 3.31 -4.41 12.89
CA ILE A 43 3.42 -4.22 11.44
C ILE A 43 4.83 -4.56 10.99
N VAL A 44 4.95 -5.64 10.24
CA VAL A 44 6.23 -6.10 9.68
C VAL A 44 6.56 -5.52 8.30
N GLY A 45 5.60 -4.87 7.66
CA GLY A 45 5.80 -4.19 6.38
C GLY A 45 4.53 -3.51 5.88
N TYR A 46 4.68 -2.63 4.92
CA TYR A 46 3.57 -1.94 4.26
C TYR A 46 3.91 -1.61 2.81
N ALA A 47 2.89 -1.44 2.00
CA ALA A 47 3.03 -1.06 0.61
C ALA A 47 1.85 -0.20 0.16
N GLY A 48 2.05 0.60 -0.88
CA GLY A 48 1.02 1.46 -1.43
C GLY A 48 1.16 1.62 -2.94
N ILE A 49 0.00 1.77 -3.60
CA ILE A 49 -0.09 2.10 -5.02
C ILE A 49 -0.95 3.34 -5.21
N TRP A 50 -0.65 4.06 -6.26
CA TRP A 50 -1.49 5.12 -6.79
C TRP A 50 -1.96 4.73 -8.18
N VAL A 51 -3.25 4.92 -8.47
CA VAL A 51 -3.84 4.49 -9.74
C VAL A 51 -4.20 5.70 -10.58
N MET A 52 -3.73 5.71 -11.82
CA MET A 52 -4.05 6.73 -12.82
C MET A 52 -4.47 6.01 -14.10
N THR A 53 -5.75 6.12 -14.45
CA THR A 53 -6.34 5.50 -15.64
C THR A 53 -6.11 3.97 -15.64
N ASP A 54 -5.12 3.49 -16.36
CA ASP A 54 -4.76 2.08 -16.55
C ASP A 54 -3.34 1.75 -16.04
N GLU A 55 -2.72 2.69 -15.31
CA GLU A 55 -1.42 2.54 -14.67
C GLU A 55 -1.57 2.45 -13.15
N ALA A 56 -0.97 1.45 -12.52
CA ALA A 56 -0.80 1.35 -11.08
C ALA A 56 0.65 1.68 -10.70
N HIS A 57 0.83 2.85 -10.10
CA HIS A 57 2.15 3.32 -9.67
C HIS A 57 2.43 2.91 -8.23
N ILE A 58 3.47 2.10 -8.02
CA ILE A 58 3.92 1.70 -6.68
C ILE A 58 4.65 2.89 -6.04
N THR A 59 4.04 3.46 -5.01
CA THR A 59 4.59 4.61 -4.30
C THR A 59 5.55 4.21 -3.19
N THR A 60 5.34 3.03 -2.59
CA THR A 60 6.17 2.53 -1.50
C THR A 60 6.04 1.04 -1.34
N ILE A 61 7.14 0.37 -0.99
CA ILE A 61 7.19 -0.97 -0.40
C ILE A 61 8.26 -0.92 0.67
N ALA A 62 7.90 -1.25 1.90
CA ALA A 62 8.82 -1.27 3.02
C ALA A 62 8.59 -2.49 3.91
N SER A 63 9.66 -3.09 4.39
CA SER A 63 9.63 -4.17 5.38
C SER A 63 10.50 -3.80 6.57
N HIS A 64 10.05 -4.21 7.77
CA HIS A 64 10.82 -4.01 9.00
C HIS A 64 12.21 -4.64 8.85
N PRO A 65 13.27 -4.00 9.36
CA PRO A 65 14.64 -4.53 9.25
C PRO A 65 14.78 -5.98 9.71
N ASP A 66 14.14 -6.35 10.79
CA ASP A 66 14.23 -7.68 11.42
C ASP A 66 13.64 -8.81 10.57
N VAL A 67 12.76 -8.49 9.61
CA VAL A 67 12.14 -9.47 8.71
C VAL A 67 12.65 -9.38 7.26
N ARG A 68 13.70 -8.62 7.02
CA ARG A 68 14.32 -8.55 5.70
C ARG A 68 14.90 -9.92 5.31
N GLY A 69 14.84 -10.25 4.02
CA GLY A 69 15.27 -11.55 3.50
C GLY A 69 14.27 -12.68 3.73
N MET A 70 13.23 -12.49 4.56
CA MET A 70 12.22 -13.51 4.86
C MET A 70 11.07 -13.56 3.84
N GLY A 71 11.09 -12.74 2.78
CA GLY A 71 10.04 -12.75 1.74
C GLY A 71 8.95 -11.70 1.91
N VAL A 72 8.92 -10.94 2.99
CA VAL A 72 7.87 -9.93 3.26
C VAL A 72 7.77 -8.89 2.14
N GLY A 73 8.89 -8.33 1.68
CA GLY A 73 8.87 -7.36 0.57
C GLY A 73 8.37 -7.96 -0.74
N GLU A 74 8.69 -9.22 -1.01
CA GLU A 74 8.20 -9.94 -2.19
C GLU A 74 6.69 -10.22 -2.09
N PHE A 75 6.23 -10.64 -0.93
CA PHE A 75 4.80 -10.83 -0.67
C PHE A 75 4.00 -9.53 -0.87
N LEU A 76 4.50 -8.41 -0.36
CA LEU A 76 3.88 -7.09 -0.56
C LEU A 76 3.82 -6.70 -2.05
N LEU A 77 4.88 -6.99 -2.81
CA LEU A 77 4.88 -6.73 -4.25
C LEU A 77 3.81 -7.57 -4.97
N VAL A 78 3.72 -8.87 -4.67
CA VAL A 78 2.68 -9.76 -5.22
C VAL A 78 1.28 -9.26 -4.89
N ALA A 79 1.04 -8.88 -3.65
CA ALA A 79 -0.25 -8.31 -3.22
C ALA A 79 -0.60 -7.03 -4.00
N LEU A 80 0.38 -6.15 -4.26
CA LEU A 80 0.17 -4.95 -5.08
C LEU A 80 -0.11 -5.30 -6.55
N ILE A 81 0.54 -6.33 -7.10
CA ILE A 81 0.29 -6.79 -8.48
C ILE A 81 -1.17 -7.28 -8.59
N HIS A 82 -1.62 -8.15 -7.70
CA HIS A 82 -3.02 -8.59 -7.68
C HIS A 82 -3.98 -7.42 -7.52
N ARG A 83 -3.67 -6.50 -6.60
CA ARG A 83 -4.49 -5.31 -6.43
C ARG A 83 -4.53 -4.44 -7.69
N GLY A 84 -3.42 -4.28 -8.39
CA GLY A 84 -3.36 -3.60 -9.68
C GLY A 84 -4.27 -4.26 -10.72
N MET A 85 -4.21 -5.59 -10.82
CA MET A 85 -5.08 -6.37 -11.73
C MET A 85 -6.56 -6.24 -11.38
N GLU A 86 -6.93 -6.34 -10.09
CA GLU A 86 -8.32 -6.20 -9.61
C GLU A 86 -8.95 -4.86 -9.97
N ILE A 87 -8.19 -3.78 -9.90
CA ILE A 87 -8.66 -2.43 -10.25
C ILE A 87 -8.55 -2.10 -11.74
N GLY A 88 -8.13 -3.08 -12.57
CA GLY A 88 -8.08 -2.95 -14.01
C GLY A 88 -6.85 -2.21 -14.55
N ALA A 89 -5.77 -2.12 -13.77
CA ALA A 89 -4.52 -1.57 -14.28
C ALA A 89 -3.94 -2.49 -15.36
N ARG A 90 -3.43 -1.89 -16.41
CA ARG A 90 -2.79 -2.60 -17.52
C ARG A 90 -1.28 -2.76 -17.30
N TRP A 91 -0.67 -1.79 -16.62
CA TRP A 91 0.76 -1.80 -16.29
C TRP A 91 0.99 -1.39 -14.84
N MET A 92 2.12 -1.81 -14.30
CA MET A 92 2.63 -1.27 -13.04
C MET A 92 3.95 -0.56 -13.26
N THR A 93 4.15 0.51 -12.47
CA THR A 93 5.35 1.36 -12.54
C THR A 93 5.89 1.62 -11.14
N LEU A 94 7.17 1.94 -11.07
CA LEU A 94 7.83 2.37 -9.83
C LEU A 94 9.11 3.14 -10.11
N GLU A 95 9.57 3.87 -9.08
CA GLU A 95 10.94 4.35 -8.98
C GLU A 95 11.71 3.59 -7.90
N VAL A 96 12.94 3.23 -8.21
CA VAL A 96 13.84 2.56 -7.27
C VAL A 96 15.22 3.23 -7.27
N ARG A 97 15.84 3.37 -6.10
CA ARG A 97 17.20 3.91 -5.99
C ARG A 97 18.17 3.15 -6.88
N ALA A 98 19.04 3.85 -7.58
CA ALA A 98 20.07 3.25 -8.42
C ALA A 98 21.01 2.33 -7.61
N SER A 99 21.23 2.62 -6.32
CA SER A 99 22.03 1.80 -5.41
C SER A 99 21.30 0.57 -4.84
N ASN A 100 19.95 0.52 -4.92
CA ASN A 100 19.17 -0.56 -4.30
C ASN A 100 19.07 -1.80 -5.19
N ALA A 101 20.19 -2.48 -5.39
CA ALA A 101 20.26 -3.68 -6.23
C ALA A 101 19.33 -4.81 -5.74
N VAL A 102 19.09 -4.91 -4.43
CA VAL A 102 18.20 -5.94 -3.86
C VAL A 102 16.76 -5.74 -4.35
N ALA A 103 16.24 -4.53 -4.26
CA ALA A 103 14.88 -4.22 -4.73
C ALA A 103 14.78 -4.32 -6.27
N GLN A 104 15.78 -3.83 -7.01
CA GLN A 104 15.81 -3.96 -8.47
C GLN A 104 15.75 -5.42 -8.91
N ASN A 105 16.51 -6.32 -8.25
CA ASN A 105 16.47 -7.75 -8.57
C ASN A 105 15.11 -8.37 -8.24
N LEU A 106 14.46 -7.94 -7.15
CA LEU A 106 13.10 -8.34 -6.84
C LEU A 106 12.13 -7.91 -7.94
N TYR A 107 12.18 -6.66 -8.37
CA TYR A 107 11.30 -6.15 -9.41
C TYR A 107 11.52 -6.83 -10.76
N ARG A 108 12.78 -7.06 -11.16
CA ARG A 108 13.11 -7.81 -12.38
C ARG A 108 12.57 -9.24 -12.36
N LYS A 109 12.54 -9.89 -11.21
CA LYS A 109 11.93 -11.22 -11.03
C LYS A 109 10.45 -11.23 -11.44
N TYR A 110 9.75 -10.11 -11.23
CA TYR A 110 8.35 -9.91 -11.62
C TYR A 110 8.22 -9.08 -12.92
N THR A 111 9.16 -9.26 -13.83
CA THR A 111 9.18 -8.71 -15.20
C THR A 111 9.25 -7.18 -15.30
N PHE A 112 9.51 -6.46 -14.20
CA PHE A 112 9.78 -5.02 -14.32
C PHE A 112 11.08 -4.79 -15.09
N LYS A 113 11.01 -3.93 -16.09
CA LYS A 113 12.11 -3.52 -16.97
C LYS A 113 12.45 -2.07 -16.73
N GLU A 114 13.72 -1.73 -16.79
CA GLU A 114 14.18 -0.36 -16.71
C GLU A 114 13.78 0.40 -17.99
N MET A 115 13.01 1.46 -17.82
CA MET A 115 12.52 2.31 -18.93
C MET A 115 13.14 3.71 -18.94
N GLY A 116 13.86 4.08 -17.88
CA GLY A 116 14.50 5.37 -17.80
C GLY A 116 15.15 5.65 -16.44
N VAL A 117 15.74 6.82 -16.33
CA VAL A 117 16.39 7.31 -15.11
C VAL A 117 15.90 8.71 -14.79
N ARG A 118 15.45 8.93 -13.55
CA ARG A 118 15.17 10.26 -13.03
C ARG A 118 16.39 10.76 -12.25
N ARG A 119 17.07 11.74 -12.80
CA ARG A 119 18.27 12.32 -12.21
C ARG A 119 17.94 13.06 -10.91
N ARG A 120 18.75 12.82 -9.86
CA ARG A 120 18.65 13.49 -8.55
C ARG A 120 17.25 13.41 -7.95
N TYR A 121 16.58 12.28 -8.13
CA TYR A 121 15.19 12.08 -7.71
C TYR A 121 15.03 12.09 -6.18
N TYR A 122 15.95 11.46 -5.46
CA TYR A 122 15.92 11.37 -4.01
C TYR A 122 16.55 12.59 -3.38
N SER A 123 15.72 13.40 -2.70
CA SER A 123 16.14 14.70 -2.13
C SER A 123 17.08 14.61 -0.93
N ASP A 124 17.13 13.45 -0.27
CA ASP A 124 17.97 13.23 0.92
C ASP A 124 19.47 13.17 0.58
N ASN A 125 19.83 12.62 -0.59
CA ASN A 125 21.22 12.46 -1.00
C ASN A 125 21.49 12.78 -2.47
N GLY A 126 20.47 13.20 -3.21
CA GLY A 126 20.58 13.52 -4.64
C GLY A 126 20.79 12.30 -5.53
N GLU A 127 20.46 11.10 -5.05
CA GLU A 127 20.59 9.86 -5.81
C GLU A 127 19.59 9.79 -6.97
N ASP A 128 20.01 9.17 -8.06
CA ASP A 128 19.16 8.90 -9.22
C ASP A 128 18.18 7.76 -8.90
N ALA A 129 17.01 7.78 -9.52
CA ALA A 129 16.07 6.68 -9.53
C ALA A 129 16.01 6.01 -10.90
N LEU A 130 15.99 4.68 -10.91
CA LEU A 130 15.58 3.92 -12.08
C LEU A 130 14.05 3.89 -12.13
N VAL A 131 13.48 4.21 -13.28
CA VAL A 131 12.04 4.06 -13.56
C VAL A 131 11.83 2.69 -14.17
N MET A 132 10.99 1.87 -13.54
CA MET A 132 10.74 0.50 -13.99
C MET A 132 9.26 0.28 -14.28
N TRP A 133 8.98 -0.50 -15.33
CA TRP A 133 7.63 -0.84 -15.82
C TRP A 133 7.51 -2.34 -16.02
N THR A 134 6.31 -2.88 -15.75
CA THR A 134 5.97 -4.26 -16.12
C THR A 134 5.64 -4.38 -17.61
N ASP A 135 5.62 -5.60 -18.12
CA ASP A 135 4.81 -5.92 -19.30
C ASP A 135 3.32 -5.76 -18.96
N ALA A 136 2.43 -5.84 -19.94
CA ALA A 136 1.00 -5.78 -19.70
C ALA A 136 0.59 -6.90 -18.72
N LEU A 137 -0.12 -6.53 -17.64
CA LEU A 137 -0.48 -7.45 -16.55
C LEU A 137 -1.40 -8.58 -16.99
N ASP A 138 -2.13 -8.40 -18.10
CA ASP A 138 -3.01 -9.37 -18.72
C ASP A 138 -2.31 -10.24 -19.78
N SER A 139 -1.01 -10.02 -20.03
CA SER A 139 -0.27 -10.84 -21.00
C SER A 139 -0.01 -12.24 -20.47
N GLU A 140 -0.12 -13.24 -21.35
CA GLU A 140 0.12 -14.65 -21.01
C GLU A 140 1.51 -14.87 -20.38
N SER A 141 2.53 -14.21 -20.92
CA SER A 141 3.90 -14.30 -20.39
C SER A 141 4.04 -13.72 -18.99
N PHE A 142 3.35 -12.60 -18.70
CA PHE A 142 3.34 -12.01 -17.37
C PHE A 142 2.66 -12.93 -16.37
N LEU A 143 1.45 -13.41 -16.70
CA LEU A 143 0.66 -14.28 -15.83
C LEU A 143 1.40 -15.60 -15.52
N ALA A 144 2.02 -16.23 -16.51
CA ALA A 144 2.81 -17.44 -16.31
C ALA A 144 4.03 -17.19 -15.40
N SER A 145 4.69 -16.03 -15.57
CA SER A 145 5.81 -15.63 -14.69
C SER A 145 5.37 -15.35 -13.26
N LEU A 146 4.23 -14.65 -13.09
CA LEU A 146 3.63 -14.35 -11.81
C LEU A 146 3.32 -15.64 -11.04
N GLU A 147 2.55 -16.56 -11.66
CA GLU A 147 2.17 -17.86 -11.07
C GLU A 147 3.40 -18.67 -10.62
N ALA A 148 4.42 -18.76 -11.49
CA ALA A 148 5.63 -19.51 -11.17
C ALA A 148 6.40 -18.92 -9.97
N ASN A 149 6.41 -17.58 -9.83
CA ASN A 149 7.08 -16.90 -8.73
C ASN A 149 6.27 -16.96 -7.43
N GLU A 150 4.95 -16.89 -7.51
CA GLU A 150 4.03 -17.06 -6.37
C GLU A 150 4.17 -18.43 -5.74
N ARG A 151 4.23 -19.48 -6.55
CA ARG A 151 4.45 -20.85 -6.06
C ARG A 151 5.76 -20.97 -5.26
N LYS A 152 6.86 -20.41 -5.79
CA LYS A 152 8.14 -20.39 -5.08
C LYS A 152 8.10 -19.56 -3.79
N LEU A 153 7.32 -18.48 -3.80
CA LEU A 153 7.13 -17.64 -2.63
C LEU A 153 6.32 -18.36 -1.57
N ALA A 154 5.23 -19.05 -1.95
CA ALA A 154 4.40 -19.86 -1.06
C ALA A 154 5.20 -20.98 -0.39
N GLU A 155 6.01 -21.72 -1.16
CA GLU A 155 6.91 -22.75 -0.64
C GLU A 155 7.89 -22.18 0.42
N ARG A 156 8.44 -20.97 0.17
CA ARG A 156 9.39 -20.32 1.07
C ARG A 156 8.72 -19.78 2.35
N LEU A 157 7.48 -19.27 2.26
CA LEU A 157 6.73 -18.72 3.39
C LEU A 157 5.99 -19.79 4.19
N GLY A 158 5.92 -21.03 3.71
CA GLY A 158 5.22 -22.12 4.39
C GLY A 158 3.72 -21.92 4.45
N ALA A 159 3.09 -21.52 3.34
CA ALA A 159 1.64 -21.30 3.23
C ALA A 159 1.08 -20.31 4.27
N ALA A 160 1.80 -19.24 4.55
CA ALA A 160 1.38 -18.24 5.53
C ALA A 160 0.17 -17.45 5.01
N GLU A 161 -0.93 -17.53 5.76
CA GLU A 161 -1.98 -16.52 5.67
C GLU A 161 -1.41 -15.18 6.15
N VAL A 162 -1.42 -14.16 5.29
CA VAL A 162 -1.00 -12.81 5.67
C VAL A 162 -2.21 -11.89 5.68
N ARG A 163 -2.39 -11.17 6.79
CA ARG A 163 -3.43 -10.16 6.90
C ARG A 163 -2.91 -8.82 6.35
N LEU A 164 -3.57 -8.31 5.31
CA LEU A 164 -3.32 -7.00 4.75
C LEU A 164 -4.54 -6.11 5.00
N GLY A 165 -4.38 -5.08 5.85
CA GLY A 165 -5.41 -4.07 6.05
C GLY A 165 -6.78 -4.61 6.49
N GLY A 166 -6.83 -5.67 7.30
CA GLY A 166 -8.07 -6.32 7.74
C GLY A 166 -8.58 -7.44 6.84
N ASN A 167 -8.06 -7.58 5.63
CA ASN A 167 -8.35 -8.70 4.73
C ASN A 167 -7.30 -9.80 4.89
N VAL A 168 -7.74 -11.05 4.85
CA VAL A 168 -6.84 -12.22 4.80
C VAL A 168 -6.47 -12.45 3.34
N TRP A 169 -5.18 -12.34 3.03
CA TRP A 169 -4.63 -12.73 1.73
C TRP A 169 -3.91 -14.06 1.90
N SER A 170 -4.37 -15.06 1.21
CA SER A 170 -3.63 -16.29 0.96
C SER A 170 -3.02 -16.23 -0.42
N LEU A 171 -1.78 -16.67 -0.56
CA LEU A 171 -1.23 -16.90 -1.90
C LEU A 171 -2.08 -17.96 -2.60
N PRO A 172 -2.50 -17.75 -3.86
CA PRO A 172 -3.27 -18.74 -4.58
C PRO A 172 -2.47 -20.05 -4.64
N ASN A 173 -3.09 -21.14 -4.21
CA ASN A 173 -2.55 -22.51 -4.24
C ASN A 173 -1.37 -22.81 -3.28
N ALA A 174 -1.43 -22.31 -2.04
CA ALA A 174 -0.63 -22.89 -0.98
C ALA A 174 -1.21 -24.20 -0.45
#